data_b15dcb1c88086ea6c79c0081bda7a792
#
_entry.id   b15dcb1c88086ea6c79c0081bda7a792
#
_cell.length_a   1.000
_cell.length_b   1.000
_cell.length_c   1.000
_cell.angle_alpha   90.00
_cell.angle_beta   90.00
_cell.angle_gamma   90.00
#
_symmetry.space_group_name_H-M   'P 1'
#
loop_
_entity.id
_entity.type
_entity.pdbx_description
1 polymer ?
#
loop_
_entity_poly.entity_id
_entity_poly.type
_entity_poly.pdbx_seq_one_letter_code
_entity_poly.pdbx_strand_id
1 'polypeptide(L)'
;RLRHTEFDQPEGIRWLGTAVESLSSLQGALIVGSNLRKDHPLFAQRIRQSVRHGAVVSAITSHNLLRDADAWAMPVQNQFLLDPADWCQALAVVAQAVAAEKDVPAPVEAFIDIPEVAMSIAKALLSGGTQAILLGNAAAHHPQASSLLALCQWLGRQTGASVGYLTEAANTVGAQWVKALPGQNGLNAGQMLAGGLKALLLLNTEPAMDATAPVEMEGNGMVVTFSPFKANMDVSDVLLPIAPFSETSGTFVNAEGRVQSFHAVVKPLGDTRPAWKVLRVLGDMLGLAQPVFNSSQEVLAHALGGSGISMLPASSLSNATQASITVEKAVNVPRDWGIYELDGIVRRAPALQQTTDAREYRSQGEQGVAA
;
A
#
# COMPACT_ATOMS: atom_id res chain seq x y z
N ARG A 1 1.26 -4.50 -6.77
CA ARG A 1 0.33 -5.51 -6.23
C ARG A 1 -1.09 -5.21 -6.61
N LEU A 2 -1.86 -6.25 -6.92
CA LEU A 2 -3.27 -6.13 -7.21
C LEU A 2 -4.07 -6.14 -5.91
N ARG A 3 -5.01 -5.21 -5.76
CA ARG A 3 -5.92 -5.18 -4.62
C ARG A 3 -7.14 -6.04 -4.91
N HIS A 4 -7.47 -6.90 -3.97
CA HIS A 4 -8.57 -7.84 -4.04
C HIS A 4 -9.79 -7.43 -3.23
N THR A 5 -9.64 -6.43 -2.37
CA THR A 5 -10.73 -5.93 -1.54
C THR A 5 -11.48 -4.80 -2.24
N GLU A 6 -12.75 -4.68 -1.95
CA GLU A 6 -13.52 -3.51 -2.34
C GLU A 6 -12.83 -2.26 -1.79
N PHE A 7 -12.57 -1.35 -2.70
CA PHE A 7 -12.09 -0.05 -2.35
C PHE A 7 -13.32 0.76 -1.92
N ASP A 8 -13.43 1.00 -0.64
CA ASP A 8 -14.30 2.08 -0.20
C ASP A 8 -13.80 3.33 -0.92
N GLN A 9 -14.64 3.91 -1.78
CA GLN A 9 -14.23 5.06 -2.59
C GLN A 9 -13.81 6.17 -1.63
N PRO A 10 -12.53 6.49 -1.49
CA PRO A 10 -12.12 7.51 -0.55
C PRO A 10 -12.69 8.86 -0.99
N GLU A 11 -13.10 9.68 -0.06
CA GLU A 11 -13.51 11.07 -0.33
C GLU A 11 -12.36 11.94 -0.89
N GLY A 12 -11.16 11.36 -1.00
CA GLY A 12 -9.96 11.97 -1.53
C GLY A 12 -8.84 10.96 -1.73
N ILE A 13 -7.67 11.45 -2.09
CA ILE A 13 -6.48 10.64 -2.34
C ILE A 13 -5.89 10.23 -0.99
N ARG A 14 -5.77 8.92 -0.73
CA ARG A 14 -5.12 8.37 0.47
C ARG A 14 -3.63 8.64 0.44
N TRP A 15 -3.11 9.12 1.57
CA TRP A 15 -1.75 9.61 1.69
C TRP A 15 -1.16 9.36 3.09
N LEU A 16 0.06 9.82 3.35
CA LEU A 16 0.75 9.64 4.64
C LEU A 16 0.06 10.31 5.84
N GLY A 17 -0.86 11.25 5.60
CA GLY A 17 -1.57 11.95 6.67
C GLY A 17 -0.76 13.09 7.31
N THR A 18 0.51 13.20 6.97
CA THR A 18 1.45 14.23 7.46
C THR A 18 2.60 14.42 6.46
N ALA A 19 3.44 15.44 6.68
CA ALA A 19 4.68 15.58 5.93
C ALA A 19 5.69 14.49 6.30
N VAL A 20 6.50 14.04 5.35
CA VAL A 20 7.56 13.03 5.59
C VAL A 20 8.57 13.54 6.63
N GLU A 21 8.87 14.82 6.62
CA GLU A 21 9.77 15.46 7.59
C GLU A 21 9.25 15.34 9.02
N SER A 22 7.94 15.49 9.24
CA SER A 22 7.29 15.44 10.54
C SER A 22 7.45 14.10 11.25
N LEU A 23 7.71 13.00 10.52
CA LEU A 23 7.98 11.71 11.11
C LEU A 23 9.22 11.69 12.02
N SER A 24 10.15 12.62 11.82
CA SER A 24 11.37 12.75 12.66
C SER A 24 11.12 13.48 13.98
N SER A 25 9.97 14.14 14.13
CA SER A 25 9.59 14.93 15.32
C SER A 25 8.36 14.38 16.05
N LEU A 26 7.92 13.17 15.71
CA LEU A 26 6.82 12.49 16.41
C LEU A 26 7.20 12.28 17.88
N GLN A 27 6.22 12.37 18.76
CA GLN A 27 6.32 12.00 20.17
C GLN A 27 5.71 10.62 20.42
N GLY A 28 4.86 10.15 19.53
CA GLY A 28 4.38 8.78 19.52
C GLY A 28 3.88 8.33 18.15
N ALA A 29 3.95 7.02 17.93
CA ALA A 29 3.42 6.40 16.71
C ALA A 29 2.80 5.03 17.01
N LEU A 30 1.63 4.77 16.43
CA LEU A 30 1.05 3.43 16.32
C LEU A 30 1.18 2.96 14.87
N ILE A 31 1.90 1.87 14.66
CA ILE A 31 2.10 1.25 13.35
C ILE A 31 1.23 0.02 13.25
N VAL A 32 0.41 -0.07 12.20
CA VAL A 32 -0.54 -1.17 12.00
C VAL A 32 -0.23 -1.88 10.69
N GLY A 33 0.05 -3.18 10.75
CA GLY A 33 0.20 -4.03 9.59
C GLY A 33 1.34 -3.60 8.64
N SER A 34 2.54 -3.38 9.18
CA SER A 34 3.75 -3.10 8.41
C SER A 34 4.95 -3.83 9.00
N ASN A 35 5.80 -4.37 8.14
CA ASN A 35 7.20 -4.60 8.48
C ASN A 35 7.99 -3.31 8.18
N LEU A 36 7.86 -2.33 9.07
CA LEU A 36 8.26 -0.94 8.83
C LEU A 36 9.67 -0.79 8.26
N ARG A 37 10.64 -1.53 8.78
CA ARG A 37 12.04 -1.44 8.33
C ARG A 37 12.24 -2.03 6.93
N LYS A 38 11.52 -3.09 6.59
CA LYS A 38 11.64 -3.78 5.30
C LYS A 38 10.81 -3.08 4.22
N ASP A 39 9.55 -2.78 4.55
CA ASP A 39 8.61 -2.18 3.59
C ASP A 39 8.91 -0.71 3.33
N HIS A 40 9.30 0.02 4.39
CA HIS A 40 9.40 1.49 4.37
C HIS A 40 10.69 2.00 5.05
N PRO A 41 11.89 1.63 4.55
CA PRO A 41 13.15 1.89 5.25
C PRO A 41 13.42 3.38 5.51
N LEU A 42 12.99 4.28 4.63
CA LEU A 42 13.16 5.73 4.81
C LEU A 42 12.22 6.29 5.87
N PHE A 43 10.98 5.81 5.95
CA PHE A 43 10.05 6.18 7.03
C PHE A 43 10.50 5.59 8.36
N ALA A 44 10.95 4.33 8.36
CA ALA A 44 11.55 3.71 9.54
C ALA A 44 12.73 4.50 10.09
N GLN A 45 13.61 4.98 9.22
CA GLN A 45 14.77 5.80 9.62
C GLN A 45 14.32 7.11 10.29
N ARG A 46 13.28 7.79 9.76
CA ARG A 46 12.75 9.02 10.35
C ARG A 46 12.07 8.78 11.69
N ILE A 47 11.22 7.76 11.79
CA ILE A 47 10.58 7.38 13.06
C ILE A 47 11.65 6.97 14.10
N ARG A 48 12.73 6.28 13.68
CA ARG A 48 13.85 5.98 14.54
C ARG A 48 14.55 7.23 15.08
N GLN A 49 14.61 8.32 14.31
CA GLN A 49 15.12 9.60 14.84
C GLN A 49 14.21 10.13 15.94
N SER A 50 12.89 10.09 15.78
CA SER A 50 11.98 10.53 16.84
C SER A 50 12.11 9.66 18.10
N VAL A 51 12.30 8.34 17.97
CA VAL A 51 12.52 7.43 19.11
C VAL A 51 13.80 7.78 19.87
N ARG A 52 14.88 8.21 19.21
CA ARG A 52 16.10 8.69 19.86
C ARG A 52 15.88 9.96 20.71
N HIS A 53 14.80 10.69 20.42
CA HIS A 53 14.36 11.86 21.18
C HIS A 53 13.23 11.53 22.17
N GLY A 54 12.99 10.25 22.44
CA GLY A 54 12.04 9.79 23.46
C GLY A 54 10.64 9.46 22.97
N ALA A 55 10.41 9.41 21.65
CA ALA A 55 9.12 9.01 21.12
C ALA A 55 8.77 7.55 21.48
N VAL A 56 7.49 7.31 21.77
CA VAL A 56 6.94 5.99 22.06
C VAL A 56 6.39 5.37 20.78
N VAL A 57 6.90 4.21 20.37
CA VAL A 57 6.39 3.46 19.24
C VAL A 57 5.64 2.23 19.73
N SER A 58 4.43 2.08 19.20
CA SER A 58 3.55 0.93 19.42
C SER A 58 3.27 0.24 18.09
N ALA A 59 3.01 -1.06 18.09
CA ALA A 59 2.74 -1.82 16.89
C ALA A 59 1.61 -2.83 17.04
N ILE A 60 0.80 -2.99 15.98
CA ILE A 60 -0.10 -4.13 15.77
C ILE A 60 0.44 -4.86 14.54
N THR A 61 0.96 -6.07 14.72
CA THR A 61 1.75 -6.77 13.69
C THR A 61 1.71 -8.28 13.86
N SER A 62 1.98 -9.01 12.80
CA SER A 62 2.24 -10.46 12.80
C SER A 62 3.71 -10.81 13.02
N HIS A 63 4.61 -9.82 12.99
CA HIS A 63 6.04 -10.01 13.18
C HIS A 63 6.44 -9.85 14.65
N ASN A 64 7.23 -10.79 15.18
CA ASN A 64 7.71 -10.70 16.55
C ASN A 64 8.91 -9.75 16.66
N LEU A 65 8.62 -8.48 16.88
CA LEU A 65 9.63 -7.42 16.99
C LEU A 65 10.45 -7.47 18.28
N LEU A 66 9.99 -8.22 19.28
CA LEU A 66 10.69 -8.35 20.58
C LEU A 66 11.74 -9.47 20.53
N ARG A 67 11.54 -10.48 19.71
CA ARG A 67 12.49 -11.59 19.53
C ARG A 67 13.66 -11.22 18.63
N ASP A 68 13.38 -10.43 17.63
CA ASP A 68 14.37 -9.92 16.70
C ASP A 68 14.71 -8.48 17.13
N ALA A 69 15.70 -8.36 17.98
CA ALA A 69 16.13 -7.06 18.56
C ALA A 69 16.47 -6.02 17.48
N ASP A 70 16.75 -6.47 16.27
CA ASP A 70 17.06 -5.62 15.13
C ASP A 70 15.91 -5.46 14.12
N ALA A 71 14.72 -6.06 14.37
CA ALA A 71 13.64 -6.08 13.39
C ALA A 71 13.33 -4.69 12.82
N TRP A 72 13.21 -3.68 13.68
CA TRP A 72 13.02 -2.29 13.23
C TRP A 72 14.21 -1.37 13.56
N ALA A 73 15.29 -1.90 14.15
CA ALA A 73 16.46 -1.16 14.61
C ALA A 73 16.10 0.01 15.56
N MET A 74 15.01 -0.12 16.31
CA MET A 74 14.54 0.80 17.34
C MET A 74 13.65 0.07 18.35
N PRO A 75 13.56 0.53 19.61
CA PRO A 75 12.61 0.01 20.58
C PRO A 75 11.16 0.16 20.11
N VAL A 76 10.36 -0.90 20.29
CA VAL A 76 8.89 -0.88 20.19
C VAL A 76 8.37 -1.19 21.58
N GLN A 77 7.75 -0.18 22.22
CA GLN A 77 7.40 -0.28 23.64
C GLN A 77 6.17 -1.15 23.88
N ASN A 78 5.18 -1.05 22.99
CA ASN A 78 3.93 -1.80 23.11
C ASN A 78 3.70 -2.57 21.81
N GLN A 79 3.47 -3.86 21.91
CA GLN A 79 3.24 -4.70 20.75
C GLN A 79 2.04 -5.63 20.95
N PHE A 80 1.05 -5.53 20.04
CA PHE A 80 0.13 -6.61 19.75
C PHE A 80 0.74 -7.51 18.68
N LEU A 81 1.20 -8.69 19.08
CA LEU A 81 1.64 -9.75 18.17
C LEU A 81 0.47 -10.70 17.93
N LEU A 82 -0.19 -10.58 16.78
CA LEU A 82 -1.42 -11.29 16.45
C LEU A 82 -1.43 -11.75 15.00
N ASP A 83 -2.25 -12.77 14.73
CA ASP A 83 -2.64 -13.11 13.38
C ASP A 83 -3.30 -11.88 12.72
N PRO A 84 -2.99 -11.56 11.45
CA PRO A 84 -3.63 -10.44 10.76
C PRO A 84 -5.16 -10.48 10.78
N ALA A 85 -5.75 -11.68 10.80
CA ALA A 85 -7.20 -11.85 10.91
C ALA A 85 -7.83 -11.20 12.14
N ASP A 86 -7.05 -10.97 13.20
CA ASP A 86 -7.52 -10.43 14.49
C ASP A 86 -7.19 -8.93 14.67
N TRP A 87 -6.61 -8.24 13.66
CA TRP A 87 -6.17 -6.83 13.80
C TRP A 87 -7.31 -5.85 14.02
N CYS A 88 -8.50 -6.08 13.43
CA CYS A 88 -9.65 -5.22 13.70
C CYS A 88 -10.10 -5.31 15.17
N GLN A 89 -10.08 -6.51 15.76
CA GLN A 89 -10.35 -6.70 17.17
C GLN A 89 -9.32 -6.00 18.05
N ALA A 90 -8.02 -6.13 17.73
CA ALA A 90 -6.95 -5.47 18.45
C ALA A 90 -7.11 -3.93 18.46
N LEU A 91 -7.40 -3.34 17.29
CA LEU A 91 -7.68 -1.90 17.19
C LEU A 91 -8.95 -1.50 17.94
N ALA A 92 -10.00 -2.31 17.88
CA ALA A 92 -11.25 -2.06 18.60
C ALA A 92 -11.04 -2.04 20.12
N VAL A 93 -10.24 -2.95 20.65
CA VAL A 93 -9.87 -2.97 22.08
C VAL A 93 -9.03 -1.75 22.47
N VAL A 94 -8.11 -1.30 21.62
CA VAL A 94 -7.39 -0.04 21.83
C VAL A 94 -8.35 1.15 21.81
N ALA A 95 -9.33 1.16 20.91
CA ALA A 95 -10.34 2.21 20.85
C ALA A 95 -11.22 2.24 22.12
N GLN A 96 -11.57 1.09 22.68
CA GLN A 96 -12.28 1.00 23.95
C GLN A 96 -11.44 1.53 25.13
N ALA A 97 -10.12 1.22 25.15
CA ALA A 97 -9.22 1.75 26.15
C ALA A 97 -9.15 3.30 26.08
N VAL A 98 -9.07 3.86 24.89
CA VAL A 98 -9.11 5.32 24.68
C VAL A 98 -10.48 5.90 25.09
N ALA A 99 -11.58 5.21 24.75
CA ALA A 99 -12.94 5.64 25.11
C ALA A 99 -13.12 5.71 26.64
N ALA A 100 -12.62 4.71 27.36
CA ALA A 100 -12.65 4.67 28.83
C ALA A 100 -11.82 5.79 29.46
N GLU A 101 -10.61 6.06 28.99
CA GLU A 101 -9.74 7.13 29.50
C GLU A 101 -10.32 8.54 29.24
N LYS A 102 -11.13 8.69 28.17
CA LYS A 102 -11.72 9.98 27.78
C LYS A 102 -13.17 10.15 28.22
N ASP A 103 -13.78 9.14 28.80
CA ASP A 103 -15.20 9.10 29.14
C ASP A 103 -16.11 9.44 27.93
N VAL A 104 -15.86 8.76 26.80
CA VAL A 104 -16.64 8.91 25.56
C VAL A 104 -17.15 7.56 25.07
N PRO A 105 -18.24 7.50 24.27
CA PRO A 105 -18.70 6.25 23.69
C PRO A 105 -17.64 5.61 22.79
N ALA A 106 -17.42 4.31 22.96
CA ALA A 106 -16.57 3.53 22.06
C ALA A 106 -17.22 3.38 20.67
N PRO A 107 -16.43 3.20 19.60
CA PRO A 107 -16.96 3.08 18.23
C PRO A 107 -17.61 1.72 17.94
N VAL A 108 -17.43 0.74 18.83
CA VAL A 108 -17.95 -0.64 18.72
C VAL A 108 -18.43 -1.09 20.09
N GLU A 109 -19.23 -2.18 20.13
CA GLU A 109 -19.67 -2.79 21.39
C GLU A 109 -18.49 -3.20 22.27
N ALA A 110 -18.68 -3.11 23.58
CA ALA A 110 -17.63 -3.36 24.55
C ALA A 110 -17.19 -4.83 24.56
N PHE A 111 -15.89 -5.06 24.55
CA PHE A 111 -15.31 -6.36 24.91
C PHE A 111 -15.24 -6.45 26.43
N ILE A 112 -15.31 -7.67 26.96
CA ILE A 112 -15.38 -7.92 28.42
C ILE A 112 -14.07 -7.55 29.10
N ASP A 113 -12.95 -7.83 28.44
CA ASP A 113 -11.61 -7.55 28.96
C ASP A 113 -10.79 -6.67 28.03
N ILE A 114 -10.16 -5.63 28.58
CA ILE A 114 -9.20 -4.77 27.88
C ILE A 114 -7.78 -5.21 28.31
N PRO A 115 -6.98 -5.81 27.42
CA PRO A 115 -5.62 -6.23 27.75
C PRO A 115 -4.73 -5.05 28.14
N GLU A 116 -3.75 -5.29 29.03
CA GLU A 116 -2.82 -4.28 29.49
C GLU A 116 -2.07 -3.58 28.33
N VAL A 117 -1.74 -4.32 27.27
CA VAL A 117 -1.10 -3.76 26.07
C VAL A 117 -1.98 -2.73 25.38
N ALA A 118 -3.32 -2.95 25.32
CA ALA A 118 -4.25 -1.97 24.75
C ALA A 118 -4.32 -0.69 25.59
N MET A 119 -4.35 -0.82 26.91
CA MET A 119 -4.29 0.32 27.83
C MET A 119 -2.98 1.10 27.68
N SER A 120 -1.86 0.40 27.52
CA SER A 120 -0.56 1.01 27.31
C SER A 120 -0.47 1.77 25.99
N ILE A 121 -1.04 1.21 24.90
CA ILE A 121 -1.13 1.89 23.59
C ILE A 121 -2.04 3.13 23.71
N ALA A 122 -3.20 3.00 24.35
CA ALA A 122 -4.12 4.11 24.56
C ALA A 122 -3.46 5.27 25.32
N LYS A 123 -2.75 4.97 26.43
CA LYS A 123 -1.99 5.96 27.20
C LYS A 123 -0.90 6.62 26.37
N ALA A 124 -0.17 5.85 25.56
CA ALA A 124 0.84 6.39 24.65
C ALA A 124 0.22 7.37 23.63
N LEU A 125 -0.92 7.03 23.03
CA LEU A 125 -1.63 7.89 22.08
C LEU A 125 -2.23 9.15 22.76
N LEU A 126 -2.57 9.06 24.04
CA LEU A 126 -3.14 10.17 24.82
C LEU A 126 -2.07 11.02 25.52
N SER A 127 -0.79 10.67 25.43
CA SER A 127 0.29 11.40 26.12
C SER A 127 0.48 12.85 25.65
N GLY A 128 -0.21 13.25 24.61
CA GLY A 128 -0.14 14.58 24.00
C GLY A 128 0.98 14.72 22.97
N GLY A 129 1.11 15.92 22.43
CA GLY A 129 2.11 16.24 21.42
C GLY A 129 1.80 15.68 20.03
N THR A 130 2.82 15.54 19.19
CA THR A 130 2.67 15.10 17.80
C THR A 130 2.59 13.57 17.72
N GLN A 131 1.41 13.05 17.47
CA GLN A 131 1.14 11.61 17.38
C GLN A 131 0.76 11.22 15.94
N ALA A 132 1.08 9.98 15.54
CA ALA A 132 0.66 9.43 14.26
C ALA A 132 0.16 7.97 14.39
N ILE A 133 -0.87 7.64 13.62
CA ILE A 133 -1.35 6.26 13.41
C ILE A 133 -1.15 5.94 11.94
N LEU A 134 -0.27 4.98 11.65
CA LEU A 134 0.19 4.69 10.29
C LEU A 134 -0.14 3.26 9.89
N LEU A 135 -0.95 3.13 8.84
CA LEU A 135 -1.33 1.85 8.25
C LEU A 135 -0.29 1.43 7.21
N GLY A 136 0.24 0.24 7.32
CA GLY A 136 1.24 -0.30 6.39
C GLY A 136 0.64 -1.14 5.26
N ASN A 137 1.51 -1.82 4.52
CA ASN A 137 1.14 -2.60 3.33
C ASN A 137 0.13 -3.71 3.65
N ALA A 138 0.35 -4.48 4.71
CA ALA A 138 -0.53 -5.57 5.09
C ALA A 138 -1.91 -5.04 5.55
N ALA A 139 -1.95 -3.92 6.28
CA ALA A 139 -3.20 -3.26 6.64
C ALA A 139 -3.96 -2.72 5.41
N ALA A 140 -3.24 -2.16 4.42
CA ALA A 140 -3.85 -1.64 3.19
C ALA A 140 -4.43 -2.74 2.29
N HIS A 141 -3.90 -3.96 2.37
CA HIS A 141 -4.37 -5.14 1.62
C HIS A 141 -5.27 -6.08 2.45
N HIS A 142 -5.55 -5.71 3.69
CA HIS A 142 -6.39 -6.50 4.58
C HIS A 142 -7.84 -6.59 4.04
N PRO A 143 -8.54 -7.74 4.16
CA PRO A 143 -9.94 -7.86 3.74
C PRO A 143 -10.87 -6.82 4.40
N GLN A 144 -10.55 -6.42 5.64
CA GLN A 144 -11.27 -5.40 6.39
C GLN A 144 -10.49 -4.06 6.45
N ALA A 145 -9.78 -3.69 5.38
CA ALA A 145 -8.97 -2.46 5.36
C ALA A 145 -9.78 -1.19 5.66
N SER A 146 -11.05 -1.14 5.24
CA SER A 146 -11.95 -0.02 5.53
C SER A 146 -12.29 0.07 7.01
N SER A 147 -12.52 -1.06 7.70
CA SER A 147 -12.75 -1.10 9.17
C SER A 147 -11.50 -0.69 9.94
N LEU A 148 -10.30 -1.16 9.52
CA LEU A 148 -9.03 -0.73 10.11
C LEU A 148 -8.85 0.78 9.99
N LEU A 149 -9.13 1.36 8.83
CA LEU A 149 -9.06 2.81 8.63
C LEU A 149 -10.08 3.55 9.49
N ALA A 150 -11.34 3.07 9.55
CA ALA A 150 -12.40 3.70 10.35
C ALA A 150 -12.06 3.73 11.84
N LEU A 151 -11.51 2.63 12.38
CA LEU A 151 -11.01 2.57 13.76
C LEU A 151 -9.84 3.53 13.98
N CYS A 152 -8.85 3.56 13.06
CA CYS A 152 -7.74 4.49 13.14
C CYS A 152 -8.22 5.94 13.08
N GLN A 153 -9.19 6.27 12.22
CA GLN A 153 -9.78 7.61 12.14
C GLN A 153 -10.53 8.00 13.43
N TRP A 154 -11.25 7.05 14.04
CA TRP A 154 -11.87 7.29 15.33
C TRP A 154 -10.80 7.59 16.40
N LEU A 155 -9.76 6.76 16.49
CA LEU A 155 -8.62 6.98 17.39
C LEU A 155 -7.97 8.34 17.14
N GLY A 156 -7.70 8.69 15.89
CA GLY A 156 -7.12 9.99 15.53
C GLY A 156 -7.98 11.16 16.01
N ARG A 157 -9.32 11.09 15.84
CA ARG A 157 -10.23 12.13 16.36
C ARG A 157 -10.19 12.25 17.88
N GLN A 158 -10.05 11.13 18.60
CA GLN A 158 -10.02 11.15 20.06
C GLN A 158 -8.68 11.59 20.65
N THR A 159 -7.58 11.29 19.98
CA THR A 159 -6.22 11.50 20.51
C THR A 159 -5.51 12.71 19.90
N GLY A 160 -6.03 13.25 18.78
CA GLY A 160 -5.35 14.28 17.99
C GLY A 160 -4.24 13.72 17.08
N ALA A 161 -4.08 12.41 17.01
CA ALA A 161 -3.09 11.77 16.15
C ALA A 161 -3.45 11.95 14.67
N SER A 162 -2.45 12.24 13.82
CA SER A 162 -2.61 12.17 12.38
C SER A 162 -2.75 10.71 11.95
N VAL A 163 -3.66 10.45 11.00
CA VAL A 163 -3.89 9.10 10.47
C VAL A 163 -3.50 9.06 9.02
N GLY A 164 -2.67 8.06 8.64
CA GLY A 164 -2.20 7.96 7.27
C GLY A 164 -1.73 6.58 6.88
N TYR A 165 -1.35 6.49 5.60
CA TYR A 165 -0.80 5.29 5.00
C TYR A 165 0.70 5.40 4.76
N LEU A 166 1.43 4.39 5.18
CA LEU A 166 2.74 4.10 4.64
C LEU A 166 2.49 3.50 3.25
N THR A 167 2.62 4.30 2.20
CA THR A 167 2.17 3.94 0.86
C THR A 167 2.95 2.76 0.29
N GLU A 168 2.26 1.81 -0.32
CA GLU A 168 2.80 0.51 -0.77
C GLU A 168 3.86 0.64 -1.86
N ALA A 169 3.76 1.67 -2.70
CA ALA A 169 4.66 1.92 -3.82
C ALA A 169 4.99 3.40 -3.94
N ALA A 170 6.06 3.69 -4.64
CA ALA A 170 6.57 5.05 -4.82
C ALA A 170 5.56 6.02 -5.48
N ASN A 171 4.56 5.50 -6.20
CA ASN A 171 3.56 6.31 -6.90
C ASN A 171 2.12 5.94 -6.57
N THR A 172 1.84 5.35 -5.40
CA THR A 172 0.47 5.01 -4.97
C THR A 172 -0.43 6.24 -4.94
N VAL A 173 0.07 7.38 -4.46
CA VAL A 173 -0.66 8.66 -4.44
C VAL A 173 -0.91 9.18 -5.85
N GLY A 174 0.10 9.13 -6.73
CA GLY A 174 -0.03 9.57 -8.10
C GLY A 174 -1.01 8.73 -8.92
N ALA A 175 -1.03 7.41 -8.72
CA ALA A 175 -1.98 6.52 -9.38
C ALA A 175 -3.43 6.87 -9.01
N GLN A 176 -3.70 7.15 -7.73
CA GLN A 176 -5.02 7.60 -7.28
C GLN A 176 -5.37 8.97 -7.88
N TRP A 177 -4.41 9.89 -7.90
CA TRP A 177 -4.63 11.23 -8.43
C TRP A 177 -5.01 11.23 -9.91
N VAL A 178 -4.35 10.44 -10.74
CA VAL A 178 -4.71 10.29 -12.16
C VAL A 178 -5.88 9.31 -12.38
N LYS A 179 -6.54 8.89 -11.28
CA LYS A 179 -7.70 7.98 -11.32
C LYS A 179 -7.41 6.63 -11.99
N ALA A 180 -6.19 6.10 -11.81
CA ALA A 180 -5.86 4.72 -12.19
C ALA A 180 -6.50 3.73 -11.18
N LEU A 181 -7.81 3.82 -11.04
CA LEU A 181 -8.69 3.06 -10.15
C LEU A 181 -9.92 2.62 -10.95
N PRO A 182 -10.63 1.57 -10.51
CA PRO A 182 -11.90 1.20 -11.13
C PRO A 182 -12.83 2.41 -11.19
N GLY A 183 -13.34 2.73 -12.39
CA GLY A 183 -14.36 3.75 -12.56
C GLY A 183 -15.73 3.25 -12.14
N GLN A 184 -16.76 4.09 -12.30
CA GLN A 184 -18.14 3.68 -12.11
C GLN A 184 -18.44 2.47 -13.04
N ASN A 185 -18.88 1.36 -12.47
CA ASN A 185 -19.06 0.06 -13.15
C ASN A 185 -17.74 -0.64 -13.57
N GLY A 186 -16.56 -0.14 -13.20
CA GLY A 186 -15.30 -0.82 -13.42
C GLY A 186 -15.07 -1.91 -12.37
N LEU A 187 -14.40 -2.99 -12.76
CA LEU A 187 -14.02 -4.08 -11.85
C LEU A 187 -12.70 -3.77 -11.16
N ASN A 188 -12.60 -4.08 -9.88
CA ASN A 188 -11.31 -4.13 -9.21
C ASN A 188 -10.55 -5.43 -9.57
N ALA A 189 -9.29 -5.55 -9.17
CA ALA A 189 -8.47 -6.70 -9.53
C ALA A 189 -9.05 -8.03 -9.02
N GLY A 190 -9.62 -8.08 -7.81
CA GLY A 190 -10.27 -9.28 -7.28
C GLY A 190 -11.47 -9.71 -8.12
N GLN A 191 -12.31 -8.76 -8.50
CA GLN A 191 -13.45 -9.01 -9.39
C GLN A 191 -13.02 -9.45 -10.80
N MET A 192 -11.93 -8.85 -11.33
CA MET A 192 -11.37 -9.26 -12.62
C MET A 192 -10.88 -10.71 -12.58
N LEU A 193 -10.22 -11.11 -11.49
CA LEU A 193 -9.68 -12.46 -11.34
C LEU A 193 -10.74 -13.52 -11.02
N ALA A 194 -11.92 -13.10 -10.56
CA ALA A 194 -13.06 -13.99 -10.35
C ALA A 194 -13.70 -14.51 -11.66
N GLY A 195 -13.20 -14.07 -12.82
CA GLY A 195 -13.62 -14.56 -14.14
C GLY A 195 -14.57 -13.64 -14.91
N GLY A 196 -15.10 -14.16 -16.02
CA GLY A 196 -16.04 -13.41 -16.89
C GLY A 196 -15.37 -12.39 -17.81
N LEU A 197 -14.04 -12.35 -17.90
CA LEU A 197 -13.32 -11.44 -18.78
C LEU A 197 -13.15 -12.03 -20.18
N LYS A 198 -13.45 -11.22 -21.22
CA LYS A 198 -13.16 -11.55 -22.62
C LYS A 198 -11.77 -11.09 -23.06
N ALA A 199 -11.22 -10.10 -22.40
CA ALA A 199 -9.86 -9.62 -22.61
C ALA A 199 -9.24 -9.12 -21.29
N LEU A 200 -7.96 -9.40 -21.08
CA LEU A 200 -7.20 -8.96 -19.92
C LEU A 200 -5.89 -8.32 -20.38
N LEU A 201 -5.65 -7.08 -19.99
CA LEU A 201 -4.41 -6.37 -20.24
C LEU A 201 -3.59 -6.32 -18.95
N LEU A 202 -2.43 -6.96 -18.92
CA LEU A 202 -1.51 -7.02 -17.78
C LEU A 202 -0.37 -6.01 -17.99
N LEU A 203 -0.45 -4.85 -17.35
CA LEU A 203 0.56 -3.80 -17.47
C LEU A 203 1.58 -3.94 -16.34
N ASN A 204 2.76 -4.46 -16.67
CA ASN A 204 3.88 -4.69 -15.75
C ASN A 204 3.45 -5.43 -14.47
N THR A 205 2.57 -6.41 -14.63
CA THR A 205 1.96 -7.19 -13.54
C THR A 205 2.12 -8.67 -13.84
N GLU A 206 2.43 -9.45 -12.82
CA GLU A 206 2.58 -10.90 -12.87
C GLU A 206 1.56 -11.54 -11.90
N PRO A 207 0.34 -11.91 -12.35
CA PRO A 207 -0.71 -12.39 -11.45
C PRO A 207 -0.29 -13.52 -10.53
N ALA A 208 0.54 -14.46 -10.98
CA ALA A 208 1.09 -15.53 -10.15
C ALA A 208 1.87 -15.03 -8.92
N MET A 209 2.37 -13.78 -8.95
CA MET A 209 3.14 -13.15 -7.88
C MET A 209 2.43 -11.94 -7.27
N ASP A 210 1.54 -11.30 -8.00
CA ASP A 210 0.90 -10.04 -7.60
C ASP A 210 -0.55 -10.22 -7.17
N ALA A 211 -1.14 -11.39 -7.43
CA ALA A 211 -2.52 -11.72 -7.10
C ALA A 211 -2.60 -12.82 -6.03
N THR A 212 -3.76 -12.93 -5.38
CA THR A 212 -4.07 -13.99 -4.40
C THR A 212 -4.81 -15.17 -5.04
N ALA A 213 -5.20 -15.03 -6.31
CA ALA A 213 -5.88 -16.07 -7.08
C ALA A 213 -5.31 -16.14 -8.50
N PRO A 214 -5.38 -17.30 -9.16
CA PRO A 214 -5.00 -17.42 -10.57
C PRO A 214 -5.90 -16.56 -11.45
N VAL A 215 -5.43 -16.27 -12.67
CA VAL A 215 -6.24 -15.61 -13.69
C VAL A 215 -7.19 -16.64 -14.31
N GLU A 216 -8.47 -16.38 -14.20
CA GLU A 216 -9.50 -17.18 -14.87
C GLU A 216 -10.08 -16.38 -16.04
N MET A 217 -10.03 -16.95 -17.25
CA MET A 217 -10.58 -16.35 -18.46
C MET A 217 -11.82 -17.12 -18.92
N GLU A 218 -12.79 -16.41 -19.42
CA GLU A 218 -14.00 -17.01 -20.00
C GLU A 218 -13.72 -17.49 -21.44
N GLY A 219 -13.89 -18.80 -21.69
CA GLY A 219 -13.77 -19.37 -23.03
C GLY A 219 -12.44 -19.05 -23.71
N ASN A 220 -12.49 -18.39 -24.88
CA ASN A 220 -11.32 -17.96 -25.65
C ASN A 220 -10.93 -16.50 -25.34
N GLY A 221 -11.01 -16.07 -24.11
CA GLY A 221 -10.59 -14.73 -23.70
C GLY A 221 -9.12 -14.46 -24.03
N MET A 222 -8.81 -13.24 -24.45
CA MET A 222 -7.46 -12.81 -24.85
C MET A 222 -6.69 -12.22 -23.68
N VAL A 223 -5.44 -12.65 -23.45
CA VAL A 223 -4.52 -12.06 -22.49
C VAL A 223 -3.37 -11.35 -23.20
N VAL A 224 -3.24 -10.04 -22.97
CA VAL A 224 -2.15 -9.21 -23.51
C VAL A 224 -1.28 -8.74 -22.36
N THR A 225 -0.03 -9.14 -22.35
CA THR A 225 0.95 -8.71 -21.33
C THR A 225 1.85 -7.63 -21.89
N PHE A 226 2.03 -6.55 -21.12
CA PHE A 226 3.00 -5.48 -21.33
C PHE A 226 4.08 -5.62 -20.27
N SER A 227 5.29 -6.04 -20.64
CA SER A 227 6.35 -6.29 -19.66
C SER A 227 7.74 -6.00 -20.24
N PRO A 228 8.69 -5.52 -19.41
CA PRO A 228 10.11 -5.49 -19.78
C PRO A 228 10.77 -6.88 -19.75
N PHE A 229 10.04 -7.89 -19.27
CA PHE A 229 10.52 -9.26 -19.12
C PHE A 229 9.63 -10.25 -19.88
N LYS A 230 10.15 -11.45 -20.13
CA LYS A 230 9.36 -12.60 -20.59
C LYS A 230 8.50 -13.14 -19.43
N ALA A 231 7.55 -12.33 -18.99
CA ALA A 231 6.63 -12.65 -17.92
C ALA A 231 5.30 -13.16 -18.48
N ASN A 232 4.56 -13.96 -17.69
CA ASN A 232 3.22 -14.47 -18.01
C ASN A 232 3.17 -15.25 -19.35
N MET A 233 4.25 -15.91 -19.74
CA MET A 233 4.35 -16.61 -21.03
C MET A 233 3.41 -17.81 -21.15
N ASP A 234 2.99 -18.33 -20.02
CA ASP A 234 2.09 -19.47 -19.87
C ASP A 234 0.61 -19.11 -20.05
N VAL A 235 0.27 -17.86 -19.85
CA VAL A 235 -1.13 -17.37 -19.90
C VAL A 235 -1.37 -16.29 -20.95
N SER A 236 -0.33 -15.77 -21.61
CA SER A 236 -0.44 -14.63 -22.54
C SER A 236 -0.55 -15.10 -23.99
N ASP A 237 -1.54 -14.59 -24.72
CA ASP A 237 -1.63 -14.71 -26.15
C ASP A 237 -0.66 -13.76 -26.87
N VAL A 238 -0.43 -12.58 -26.29
CA VAL A 238 0.46 -11.55 -26.82
C VAL A 238 1.29 -10.95 -25.72
N LEU A 239 2.62 -10.89 -25.92
CA LEU A 239 3.55 -10.16 -25.07
C LEU A 239 4.13 -8.97 -25.82
N LEU A 240 3.80 -7.76 -25.38
CA LEU A 240 4.32 -6.50 -25.90
C LEU A 240 5.48 -6.00 -25.02
N PRO A 241 6.67 -5.79 -25.59
CA PRO A 241 7.82 -5.36 -24.82
C PRO A 241 7.70 -3.87 -24.45
N ILE A 242 7.80 -3.56 -23.16
CA ILE A 242 7.86 -2.18 -22.65
C ILE A 242 9.21 -1.89 -22.00
N ALA A 243 9.59 -0.63 -21.96
CA ALA A 243 10.81 -0.18 -21.31
C ALA A 243 10.64 -0.17 -19.79
N PRO A 244 11.63 -0.64 -19.00
CA PRO A 244 11.62 -0.52 -17.54
C PRO A 244 11.79 0.95 -17.10
N PHE A 245 11.62 1.21 -15.80
CA PHE A 245 11.68 2.59 -15.27
C PHE A 245 13.03 3.29 -15.49
N SER A 246 14.15 2.55 -15.56
CA SER A 246 15.48 3.08 -15.86
C SER A 246 15.62 3.61 -17.29
N GLU A 247 14.75 3.15 -18.19
CA GLU A 247 14.75 3.48 -19.63
C GLU A 247 13.54 4.37 -20.00
N THR A 248 12.78 4.83 -19.01
CA THR A 248 11.55 5.61 -19.20
C THR A 248 11.57 6.85 -18.32
N SER A 249 11.35 8.03 -18.91
CA SER A 249 11.07 9.25 -18.13
C SER A 249 9.65 9.19 -17.57
N GLY A 250 9.44 9.73 -16.39
CA GLY A 250 8.14 9.72 -15.72
C GLY A 250 8.03 10.71 -14.58
N THR A 251 6.90 10.63 -13.88
CA THR A 251 6.62 11.46 -12.72
C THR A 251 5.95 10.60 -11.65
N PHE A 252 6.42 10.71 -10.43
CA PHE A 252 5.82 10.10 -9.25
C PHE A 252 5.25 11.17 -8.33
N VAL A 253 4.19 10.83 -7.64
CA VAL A 253 3.70 11.60 -6.51
C VAL A 253 3.93 10.79 -5.25
N ASN A 254 4.79 11.30 -4.36
CA ASN A 254 5.19 10.58 -3.15
C ASN A 254 4.07 10.52 -2.11
N ALA A 255 4.35 9.85 -0.99
CA ALA A 255 3.39 9.61 0.09
C ALA A 255 2.80 10.89 0.72
N GLU A 256 3.49 12.04 0.65
CA GLU A 256 3.01 13.33 1.16
C GLU A 256 2.31 14.20 0.10
N GLY A 257 2.20 13.71 -1.16
CA GLY A 257 1.60 14.46 -2.26
C GLY A 257 2.57 15.30 -3.08
N ARG A 258 3.91 15.14 -2.91
CA ARG A 258 4.93 15.86 -3.67
C ARG A 258 5.11 15.26 -5.06
N VAL A 259 5.00 16.11 -6.08
CA VAL A 259 5.18 15.75 -7.49
C VAL A 259 6.67 15.81 -7.84
N GLN A 260 7.22 14.68 -8.29
CA GLN A 260 8.65 14.54 -8.58
C GLN A 260 8.84 13.82 -9.91
N SER A 261 9.51 14.48 -10.85
CA SER A 261 9.82 13.92 -12.17
C SER A 261 11.22 13.33 -12.21
N PHE A 262 11.41 12.35 -13.07
CA PHE A 262 12.69 11.74 -13.35
C PHE A 262 12.86 11.51 -14.84
N HIS A 263 14.12 11.39 -15.28
CA HIS A 263 14.49 11.12 -16.66
C HIS A 263 15.00 9.70 -16.81
N ALA A 264 14.80 9.13 -18.00
CA ALA A 264 15.45 7.88 -18.38
C ALA A 264 16.97 8.03 -18.25
N VAL A 265 17.63 7.03 -17.66
CA VAL A 265 19.10 7.00 -17.51
C VAL A 265 19.76 6.54 -18.81
N VAL A 266 19.11 5.59 -19.49
CA VAL A 266 19.58 5.02 -20.76
C VAL A 266 18.42 4.94 -21.77
N LYS A 267 18.74 4.75 -23.04
CA LYS A 267 17.73 4.54 -24.08
C LYS A 267 17.08 3.17 -23.93
N PRO A 268 15.79 3.02 -24.32
CA PRO A 268 15.12 1.73 -24.37
C PRO A 268 15.91 0.70 -25.19
N LEU A 269 16.01 -0.51 -24.68
CA LEU A 269 16.73 -1.60 -25.32
C LEU A 269 15.93 -2.16 -26.52
N GLY A 270 16.57 -2.25 -27.68
CA GLY A 270 15.96 -2.83 -28.88
C GLY A 270 14.64 -2.14 -29.28
N ASP A 271 13.60 -2.95 -29.45
CA ASP A 271 12.27 -2.48 -29.88
C ASP A 271 11.35 -2.08 -28.72
N THR A 272 11.84 -2.12 -27.48
CA THR A 272 11.05 -1.68 -26.32
C THR A 272 10.69 -0.19 -26.41
N ARG A 273 9.54 0.15 -25.87
CA ARG A 273 9.07 1.55 -25.80
C ARG A 273 8.50 1.83 -24.41
N PRO A 274 8.51 3.08 -23.94
CA PRO A 274 7.78 3.47 -22.74
C PRO A 274 6.32 2.99 -22.80
N ALA A 275 5.82 2.40 -21.72
CA ALA A 275 4.50 1.80 -21.68
C ALA A 275 3.38 2.76 -22.13
N TRP A 276 3.44 4.04 -21.72
CA TRP A 276 2.46 5.05 -22.13
C TRP A 276 2.41 5.28 -23.66
N LYS A 277 3.53 5.12 -24.37
CA LYS A 277 3.55 5.21 -25.84
C LYS A 277 2.89 4.01 -26.48
N VAL A 278 3.11 2.81 -25.95
CA VAL A 278 2.45 1.59 -26.42
C VAL A 278 0.95 1.68 -26.20
N LEU A 279 0.53 2.10 -25.00
CA LEU A 279 -0.90 2.30 -24.67
C LEU A 279 -1.54 3.38 -25.54
N ARG A 280 -0.85 4.47 -25.87
CA ARG A 280 -1.33 5.50 -26.79
C ARG A 280 -1.65 4.90 -28.16
N VAL A 281 -0.70 4.17 -28.74
CA VAL A 281 -0.89 3.56 -30.07
C VAL A 281 -2.03 2.54 -30.04
N LEU A 282 -2.11 1.73 -28.99
CA LEU A 282 -3.20 0.78 -28.81
C LEU A 282 -4.55 1.51 -28.73
N GLY A 283 -4.64 2.59 -27.98
CA GLY A 283 -5.85 3.41 -27.87
C GLY A 283 -6.27 4.01 -29.23
N ASP A 284 -5.31 4.52 -30.01
CA ASP A 284 -5.58 5.03 -31.37
C ASP A 284 -6.11 3.92 -32.27
N MET A 285 -5.50 2.73 -32.24
CA MET A 285 -5.95 1.57 -33.04
C MET A 285 -7.35 1.08 -32.63
N LEU A 286 -7.73 1.23 -31.36
CA LEU A 286 -9.06 0.89 -30.85
C LEU A 286 -10.09 2.01 -31.05
N GLY A 287 -9.71 3.13 -31.68
CA GLY A 287 -10.60 4.27 -31.90
C GLY A 287 -11.00 5.02 -30.63
N LEU A 288 -10.20 4.91 -29.55
CA LEU A 288 -10.47 5.62 -28.33
C LEU A 288 -10.09 7.11 -28.46
N ALA A 289 -11.03 7.99 -28.13
CA ALA A 289 -10.76 9.42 -28.09
C ALA A 289 -9.79 9.73 -26.93
N GLN A 290 -8.55 10.07 -27.27
CA GLN A 290 -7.52 10.42 -26.29
C GLN A 290 -6.62 11.54 -26.81
N PRO A 291 -6.01 12.35 -25.91
CA PRO A 291 -5.04 13.35 -26.32
C PRO A 291 -3.81 12.70 -26.93
N VAL A 292 -3.25 13.33 -27.98
CA VAL A 292 -2.00 12.89 -28.58
C VAL A 292 -0.83 13.50 -27.80
N PHE A 293 -0.04 12.66 -27.15
CA PHE A 293 1.16 13.07 -26.44
C PHE A 293 2.41 12.58 -27.18
N ASN A 294 3.43 13.45 -27.28
CA ASN A 294 4.74 13.12 -27.88
C ASN A 294 5.84 12.98 -26.82
N SER A 295 5.63 13.54 -25.64
CA SER A 295 6.59 13.52 -24.54
C SER A 295 5.94 13.22 -23.19
N SER A 296 6.74 12.75 -22.22
CA SER A 296 6.29 12.56 -20.84
C SER A 296 5.93 13.88 -20.16
N GLN A 297 6.53 14.99 -20.61
CA GLN A 297 6.20 16.35 -20.14
C GLN A 297 4.79 16.77 -20.56
N GLU A 298 4.38 16.44 -21.78
CA GLU A 298 3.00 16.69 -22.24
C GLU A 298 1.98 15.86 -21.46
N VAL A 299 2.30 14.58 -21.17
CA VAL A 299 1.47 13.73 -20.30
C VAL A 299 1.34 14.36 -18.91
N LEU A 300 2.46 14.80 -18.32
CA LEU A 300 2.46 15.48 -17.02
C LEU A 300 1.64 16.77 -17.05
N ALA A 301 1.87 17.62 -18.05
CA ALA A 301 1.13 18.88 -18.18
C ALA A 301 -0.38 18.64 -18.29
N HIS A 302 -0.80 17.62 -19.03
CA HIS A 302 -2.19 17.22 -19.11
C HIS A 302 -2.73 16.75 -17.77
N ALA A 303 -2.01 15.87 -17.07
CA ALA A 303 -2.37 15.35 -15.76
C ALA A 303 -2.48 16.45 -14.69
N LEU A 304 -1.65 17.51 -14.79
CA LEU A 304 -1.66 18.67 -13.92
C LEU A 304 -2.67 19.77 -14.33
N GLY A 305 -3.42 19.57 -15.42
CA GLY A 305 -4.29 20.61 -15.97
C GLY A 305 -3.53 21.87 -16.40
N GLY A 306 -2.27 21.73 -16.85
CA GLY A 306 -1.39 22.83 -17.23
C GLY A 306 -0.74 23.58 -16.05
N SER A 307 -1.06 23.23 -14.80
CA SER A 307 -0.43 23.85 -13.62
C SER A 307 0.93 23.21 -13.32
N GLY A 308 1.95 24.03 -13.08
CA GLY A 308 3.30 23.58 -12.69
C GLY A 308 3.40 23.27 -11.19
N ILE A 309 2.43 22.54 -10.60
CA ILE A 309 2.42 22.25 -9.16
C ILE A 309 3.54 21.27 -8.78
N SER A 310 4.20 21.53 -7.66
CA SER A 310 5.18 20.65 -7.05
C SER A 310 4.60 19.81 -5.89
N MET A 311 3.38 20.14 -5.47
CA MET A 311 2.66 19.49 -4.38
C MET A 311 1.17 19.44 -4.72
N LEU A 312 0.50 18.31 -4.49
CA LEU A 312 -0.94 18.21 -4.64
C LEU A 312 -1.65 19.16 -3.66
N PRO A 313 -2.79 19.75 -4.05
CA PRO A 313 -3.60 20.53 -3.13
C PRO A 313 -4.01 19.71 -1.91
N ALA A 314 -3.89 20.28 -0.70
CA ALA A 314 -4.30 19.61 0.53
C ALA A 314 -5.77 19.15 0.51
N SER A 315 -6.63 19.89 -0.21
CA SER A 315 -8.05 19.54 -0.40
C SER A 315 -8.29 18.26 -1.20
N SER A 316 -7.29 17.78 -1.98
CA SER A 316 -7.39 16.52 -2.72
C SER A 316 -6.90 15.31 -1.90
N LEU A 317 -6.19 15.56 -0.80
CA LEU A 317 -5.59 14.52 0.05
C LEU A 317 -6.52 14.25 1.24
N SER A 318 -7.00 13.02 1.37
CA SER A 318 -7.87 12.65 2.49
C SER A 318 -7.76 11.16 2.82
N ASN A 319 -7.65 10.86 4.11
CA ASN A 319 -7.77 9.51 4.64
C ASN A 319 -9.14 9.30 5.32
N ALA A 320 -10.08 10.22 5.14
CA ALA A 320 -11.42 10.08 5.69
C ALA A 320 -12.13 8.86 5.10
N THR A 321 -12.96 8.22 5.90
CA THR A 321 -13.84 7.12 5.50
C THR A 321 -15.15 7.18 6.26
N GLN A 322 -16.22 6.75 5.62
CA GLN A 322 -17.55 6.56 6.22
C GLN A 322 -17.89 5.06 6.34
N ALA A 323 -16.91 4.18 6.14
CA ALA A 323 -17.10 2.74 6.24
C ALA A 323 -17.60 2.35 7.63
N SER A 324 -18.52 1.39 7.66
CA SER A 324 -18.93 0.73 8.90
C SER A 324 -17.75 -0.07 9.46
N ILE A 325 -17.68 -0.14 10.80
CA ILE A 325 -16.65 -0.93 11.48
C ILE A 325 -17.14 -2.36 11.66
N THR A 326 -16.38 -3.31 11.14
CA THR A 326 -16.56 -4.75 11.34
C THR A 326 -15.39 -5.27 12.16
N VAL A 327 -15.66 -5.94 13.29
CA VAL A 327 -14.63 -6.45 14.21
C VAL A 327 -14.59 -7.98 14.28
N GLU A 328 -15.33 -8.65 13.43
CA GLU A 328 -15.27 -10.09 13.29
C GLU A 328 -13.90 -10.54 12.78
N LYS A 329 -13.52 -11.77 13.09
CA LYS A 329 -12.27 -12.34 12.59
C LYS A 329 -12.28 -12.36 11.06
N ALA A 330 -11.27 -11.79 10.44
CA ALA A 330 -11.17 -11.75 9.00
C ALA A 330 -10.90 -13.13 8.41
N VAL A 331 -11.45 -13.40 7.24
CA VAL A 331 -11.18 -14.61 6.46
C VAL A 331 -10.40 -14.26 5.20
N ASN A 332 -9.65 -15.22 4.67
CA ASN A 332 -8.86 -15.04 3.43
C ASN A 332 -7.90 -13.85 3.49
N VAL A 333 -7.24 -13.66 4.62
CA VAL A 333 -6.23 -12.61 4.76
C VAL A 333 -5.05 -12.94 3.83
N PRO A 334 -4.67 -12.01 2.92
CA PRO A 334 -3.55 -12.24 2.04
C PRO A 334 -2.25 -12.45 2.81
N ARG A 335 -1.41 -13.36 2.34
CA ARG A 335 -0.06 -13.54 2.86
C ARG A 335 0.69 -12.20 2.85
N ASP A 336 1.46 -11.94 3.89
CA ASP A 336 2.43 -10.85 3.89
C ASP A 336 3.59 -11.17 2.94
N TRP A 337 3.87 -10.26 2.03
CA TRP A 337 4.87 -10.45 0.97
C TRP A 337 6.11 -9.63 1.28
N GLY A 338 7.26 -10.27 1.22
CA GLY A 338 8.53 -9.57 1.39
C GLY A 338 8.85 -8.64 0.22
N ILE A 339 9.65 -7.60 0.50
CA ILE A 339 10.12 -6.64 -0.52
C ILE A 339 10.84 -7.31 -1.70
N TYR A 340 11.38 -8.52 -1.51
CA TYR A 340 12.07 -9.30 -2.54
C TYR A 340 11.12 -9.92 -3.57
N GLU A 341 9.82 -9.91 -3.31
CA GLU A 341 8.78 -10.47 -4.16
C GLU A 341 7.88 -9.40 -4.80
N LEU A 342 7.94 -8.15 -4.33
CA LEU A 342 7.02 -7.08 -4.74
C LEU A 342 7.30 -6.48 -6.12
N ASP A 343 8.53 -6.54 -6.61
CA ASP A 343 8.95 -5.89 -7.86
C ASP A 343 9.55 -6.88 -8.85
N GLY A 344 9.15 -6.80 -10.12
CA GLY A 344 9.60 -7.71 -11.16
C GLY A 344 11.12 -7.66 -11.43
N ILE A 345 11.79 -6.53 -11.18
CA ILE A 345 13.24 -6.40 -11.29
C ILE A 345 13.91 -7.08 -10.10
N VAL A 346 13.42 -6.81 -8.89
CA VAL A 346 13.96 -7.41 -7.66
C VAL A 346 13.80 -8.92 -7.66
N ARG A 347 12.65 -9.44 -8.11
CA ARG A 347 12.41 -10.88 -8.30
C ARG A 347 13.48 -11.57 -9.17
N ARG A 348 14.02 -10.84 -10.14
CA ARG A 348 15.01 -11.33 -11.12
C ARG A 348 16.45 -10.96 -10.79
N ALA A 349 16.71 -10.37 -9.62
CA ALA A 349 18.05 -10.04 -9.15
C ALA A 349 18.63 -11.18 -8.31
N PRO A 350 19.53 -12.06 -8.85
CA PRO A 350 20.00 -13.25 -8.13
C PRO A 350 20.65 -12.91 -6.80
N ALA A 351 21.42 -11.82 -6.74
CA ALA A 351 22.09 -11.39 -5.52
C ALA A 351 21.10 -11.05 -4.39
N LEU A 352 19.98 -10.38 -4.72
CA LEU A 352 18.94 -10.05 -3.75
C LEU A 352 18.17 -11.30 -3.31
N GLN A 353 17.90 -12.23 -4.23
CA GLN A 353 17.18 -13.48 -3.96
C GLN A 353 18.00 -14.46 -3.10
N GLN A 354 19.30 -14.27 -2.96
CA GLN A 354 20.18 -15.10 -2.13
C GLN A 354 20.41 -14.53 -0.72
N THR A 355 19.85 -13.37 -0.39
CA THR A 355 19.92 -12.83 0.96
C THR A 355 19.19 -13.73 1.98
N THR A 356 19.61 -13.68 3.24
CA THR A 356 18.96 -14.43 4.33
C THR A 356 17.47 -14.08 4.39
N ASP A 357 17.15 -12.81 4.37
CA ASP A 357 15.77 -12.30 4.39
C ASP A 357 14.91 -12.90 3.26
N ALA A 358 15.40 -12.90 2.02
CA ALA A 358 14.64 -13.43 0.89
C ALA A 358 14.39 -14.93 0.99
N ARG A 359 15.34 -15.67 1.61
CA ARG A 359 15.18 -17.12 1.85
C ARG A 359 14.18 -17.39 2.97
N GLU A 360 14.20 -16.61 4.03
CA GLU A 360 13.24 -16.72 5.15
C GLU A 360 11.80 -16.43 4.68
N TYR A 361 11.59 -15.41 3.87
CA TYR A 361 10.27 -15.13 3.30
C TYR A 361 9.75 -16.26 2.43
N ARG A 362 10.60 -16.87 1.61
CA ARG A 362 10.21 -18.03 0.78
C ARG A 362 9.85 -19.26 1.61
N SER A 363 10.64 -19.59 2.62
CA SER A 363 10.37 -20.74 3.50
C SER A 363 9.06 -20.59 4.28
N GLN A 364 8.71 -19.39 4.71
CA GLN A 364 7.42 -19.11 5.34
C GLN A 364 6.25 -19.24 4.35
N GLY A 365 6.46 -18.86 3.09
CA GLY A 365 5.47 -18.99 2.03
C GLY A 365 5.14 -20.43 1.64
N GLU A 366 6.15 -21.27 1.60
CA GLU A 366 5.98 -22.71 1.31
C GLU A 366 5.25 -23.45 2.43
N GLN A 367 5.44 -23.04 3.68
CA GLN A 367 4.72 -23.59 4.85
C GLN A 367 3.26 -23.14 4.92
N GLY A 368 2.92 -21.92 4.45
CA GLY A 368 1.56 -21.42 4.43
C GLY A 368 0.67 -21.97 3.30
N VAL A 369 1.26 -22.58 2.28
CA VAL A 369 0.53 -23.25 1.18
C VAL A 369 0.26 -24.73 1.51
N ALA A 370 0.93 -25.28 2.50
CA ALA A 370 0.80 -26.68 2.92
C ALA A 370 -0.13 -26.89 4.13
N ALA A 371 -0.71 -25.84 4.68
CA ALA A 371 -1.69 -25.86 5.76
C ALA A 371 -3.07 -25.39 5.26
#